data_55bc3f693a3549b7e5bbb3ae2f67eac2
#
_entry.id   55bc3f693a3549b7e5bbb3ae2f67eac2
#
_cell.length_a   1.000
_cell.length_b   1.000
_cell.length_c   1.000
_cell.angle_alpha   90.00
_cell.angle_beta   90.00
_cell.angle_gamma   90.00
#
_symmetry.space_group_name_H-M   'P 1'
#
loop_
_entity.id
_entity.type
_entity.pdbx_description
1 polymer ?
#
loop_
_entity_poly.entity_id
_entity_poly.type
_entity_poly.pdbx_seq_one_letter_code
_entity_poly.pdbx_strand_id
1 'polypeptide(L)'
;MNVVITGGSRGIGAAAVRLFARRGDRVWFLYEKNDAAARAVAAETGALPIRCDVADEARVTEALSAIPDVDVLINNAGIAHYALINQITPEQWHRIFAVHVDGAFYCIRAVLPSMLAKQRGCIINVSSMWGQVGASCEVAYSAAKGALLAMTKALAQELGPSGIRVNAVAPGVIQTDMCASVAEDVLEDLRQQTPIERLGTPEDVAQAMAYLADAAFVTGQILPVNGGFVIT
;
A
#
# COMPACT_ATOMS: atom_id res chain seq x y z
N MET A 1 0.02 -15.64 10.72
CA MET A 1 0.21 -14.26 11.21
C MET A 1 -1.13 -13.54 11.22
N ASN A 2 -1.25 -12.46 12.02
CA ASN A 2 -2.36 -11.51 11.96
C ASN A 2 -1.97 -10.36 11.04
N VAL A 3 -2.62 -10.26 9.90
CA VAL A 3 -2.27 -9.33 8.81
C VAL A 3 -3.38 -8.31 8.60
N VAL A 4 -3.03 -7.03 8.58
CA VAL A 4 -3.95 -5.92 8.27
C VAL A 4 -3.55 -5.30 6.93
N ILE A 5 -4.51 -5.13 6.02
CA ILE A 5 -4.29 -4.56 4.69
C ILE A 5 -5.26 -3.42 4.45
N THR A 6 -4.78 -2.22 4.18
CA THR A 6 -5.65 -1.10 3.81
C THR A 6 -5.93 -1.10 2.30
N GLY A 7 -7.17 -0.73 1.91
CA GLY A 7 -7.57 -0.77 0.50
C GLY A 7 -7.69 -2.18 -0.08
N GLY A 8 -8.11 -3.17 0.75
CA GLY A 8 -8.08 -4.59 0.38
C GLY A 8 -9.22 -5.09 -0.50
N SER A 9 -10.16 -4.22 -0.92
CA SER A 9 -11.34 -4.67 -1.68
C SER A 9 -11.11 -4.85 -3.19
N ARG A 10 -10.01 -4.33 -3.76
CA ARG A 10 -9.70 -4.42 -5.19
C ARG A 10 -8.19 -4.29 -5.47
N GLY A 11 -7.81 -4.53 -6.73
CA GLY A 11 -6.45 -4.33 -7.23
C GLY A 11 -5.37 -5.04 -6.39
N ILE A 12 -4.27 -4.34 -6.15
CA ILE A 12 -3.11 -4.83 -5.39
C ILE A 12 -3.52 -5.29 -3.99
N GLY A 13 -4.37 -4.51 -3.30
CA GLY A 13 -4.83 -4.86 -1.96
C GLY A 13 -5.59 -6.18 -1.92
N ALA A 14 -6.51 -6.42 -2.87
CA ALA A 14 -7.26 -7.68 -2.95
C ALA A 14 -6.35 -8.86 -3.30
N ALA A 15 -5.36 -8.69 -4.18
CA ALA A 15 -4.37 -9.73 -4.47
C ALA A 15 -3.54 -10.07 -3.22
N ALA A 16 -3.16 -9.08 -2.44
CA ALA A 16 -2.48 -9.29 -1.16
C ALA A 16 -3.38 -10.02 -0.16
N VAL A 17 -4.66 -9.62 0.00
CA VAL A 17 -5.64 -10.34 0.86
C VAL A 17 -5.71 -11.81 0.47
N ARG A 18 -5.88 -12.12 -0.83
CA ARG A 18 -5.92 -13.50 -1.35
C ARG A 18 -4.65 -14.28 -1.04
N LEU A 19 -3.50 -13.65 -1.26
CA LEU A 19 -2.21 -14.32 -1.05
C LEU A 19 -1.98 -14.67 0.42
N PHE A 20 -2.16 -13.72 1.33
CA PHE A 20 -1.97 -13.96 2.75
C PHE A 20 -3.02 -14.94 3.32
N ALA A 21 -4.28 -14.86 2.89
CA ALA A 21 -5.29 -15.83 3.28
C ALA A 21 -4.95 -17.26 2.81
N ARG A 22 -4.51 -17.45 1.56
CA ARG A 22 -4.04 -18.76 1.06
C ARG A 22 -2.84 -19.33 1.81
N ARG A 23 -2.04 -18.48 2.44
CA ARG A 23 -0.92 -18.89 3.32
C ARG A 23 -1.40 -19.38 4.69
N GLY A 24 -2.69 -19.26 5.00
CA GLY A 24 -3.24 -19.58 6.31
C GLY A 24 -3.11 -18.44 7.33
N ASP A 25 -2.76 -17.23 6.89
CA ASP A 25 -2.73 -16.05 7.74
C ASP A 25 -4.15 -15.57 8.04
N ARG A 26 -4.39 -15.01 9.23
CA ARG A 26 -5.63 -14.34 9.56
C ARG A 26 -5.58 -12.91 9.04
N VAL A 27 -6.46 -12.58 8.09
CA VAL A 27 -6.41 -11.32 7.36
C VAL A 27 -7.60 -10.43 7.70
N TRP A 28 -7.35 -9.19 8.07
CA TRP A 28 -8.32 -8.11 8.10
C TRP A 28 -7.98 -7.12 6.99
N PHE A 29 -9.00 -6.57 6.35
CA PHE A 29 -8.74 -5.53 5.37
C PHE A 29 -9.72 -4.36 5.47
N LEU A 30 -9.18 -3.14 5.35
CA LEU A 30 -9.95 -1.91 5.35
C LEU A 30 -10.36 -1.55 3.92
N TYR A 31 -11.57 -1.02 3.77
CA TYR A 31 -12.10 -0.47 2.52
C TYR A 31 -13.02 0.72 2.78
N GLU A 32 -13.14 1.66 1.83
CA GLU A 32 -13.92 2.90 2.03
C GLU A 32 -15.37 2.75 1.56
N LYS A 33 -15.58 2.39 0.28
CA LYS A 33 -16.89 2.57 -0.40
C LYS A 33 -17.49 1.30 -1.01
N ASN A 34 -16.70 0.43 -1.56
CA ASN A 34 -17.22 -0.68 -2.38
C ASN A 34 -17.54 -1.92 -1.54
N ASP A 35 -18.73 -1.90 -0.91
CA ASP A 35 -19.21 -3.00 -0.08
C ASP A 35 -19.36 -4.31 -0.87
N ALA A 36 -19.76 -4.25 -2.15
CA ALA A 36 -19.92 -5.45 -2.97
C ALA A 36 -18.58 -6.13 -3.25
N ALA A 37 -17.56 -5.36 -3.64
CA ALA A 37 -16.23 -5.88 -3.85
C ALA A 37 -15.60 -6.43 -2.55
N ALA A 38 -15.79 -5.71 -1.43
CA ALA A 38 -15.29 -6.17 -0.14
C ALA A 38 -15.94 -7.50 0.28
N ARG A 39 -17.27 -7.65 0.13
CA ARG A 39 -17.97 -8.92 0.40
C ARG A 39 -17.50 -10.05 -0.51
N ALA A 40 -17.24 -9.78 -1.79
CA ALA A 40 -16.74 -10.78 -2.71
C ALA A 40 -15.36 -11.33 -2.28
N VAL A 41 -14.41 -10.43 -1.95
CA VAL A 41 -13.09 -10.83 -1.45
C VAL A 41 -13.21 -11.60 -0.13
N ALA A 42 -14.07 -11.13 0.79
CA ALA A 42 -14.29 -11.81 2.07
C ALA A 42 -14.88 -13.23 1.89
N ALA A 43 -15.86 -13.39 1.02
CA ALA A 43 -16.48 -14.68 0.72
C ALA A 43 -15.49 -15.68 0.08
N GLU A 44 -14.60 -15.18 -0.79
CA GLU A 44 -13.57 -15.98 -1.45
C GLU A 44 -12.46 -16.46 -0.50
N THR A 45 -12.09 -15.60 0.45
CA THR A 45 -10.83 -15.76 1.23
C THR A 45 -11.05 -16.08 2.71
N GLY A 46 -12.23 -15.84 3.24
CA GLY A 46 -12.49 -15.85 4.68
C GLY A 46 -11.90 -14.66 5.43
N ALA A 47 -11.28 -13.68 4.72
CA ALA A 47 -10.75 -12.47 5.33
C ALA A 47 -11.87 -11.56 5.86
N LEU A 48 -11.56 -10.75 6.87
CA LEU A 48 -12.51 -9.93 7.60
C LEU A 48 -12.50 -8.48 7.07
N PRO A 49 -13.56 -8.03 6.36
CA PRO A 49 -13.66 -6.67 5.85
C PRO A 49 -14.07 -5.70 6.95
N ILE A 50 -13.43 -4.53 6.99
CA ILE A 50 -13.78 -3.42 7.89
C ILE A 50 -13.97 -2.17 7.05
N ARG A 51 -15.16 -1.56 7.10
CA ARG A 51 -15.42 -0.31 6.39
C ARG A 51 -14.80 0.86 7.16
N CYS A 52 -13.78 1.49 6.55
CA CYS A 52 -13.03 2.58 7.15
C CYS A 52 -12.41 3.46 6.05
N ASP A 53 -12.63 4.78 6.11
CA ASP A 53 -11.80 5.74 5.39
C ASP A 53 -10.50 5.93 6.18
N VAL A 54 -9.37 5.58 5.61
CA VAL A 54 -8.06 5.69 6.26
C VAL A 54 -7.65 7.15 6.56
N ALA A 55 -8.28 8.12 5.91
CA ALA A 55 -8.07 9.53 6.20
C ALA A 55 -8.76 10.03 7.48
N ASP A 56 -9.58 9.21 8.12
CA ASP A 56 -10.25 9.51 9.38
C ASP A 56 -9.54 8.78 10.53
N GLU A 57 -8.74 9.53 11.31
CA GLU A 57 -7.95 8.99 12.44
C GLU A 57 -8.82 8.26 13.46
N ALA A 58 -9.99 8.80 13.80
CA ALA A 58 -10.87 8.22 14.80
C ALA A 58 -11.39 6.85 14.33
N ARG A 59 -11.82 6.77 13.07
CA ARG A 59 -12.26 5.51 12.45
C ARG A 59 -11.15 4.48 12.33
N VAL A 60 -9.94 4.90 11.96
CA VAL A 60 -8.77 4.01 11.91
C VAL A 60 -8.47 3.45 13.31
N THR A 61 -8.47 4.30 14.31
CA THR A 61 -8.22 3.88 15.71
C THR A 61 -9.28 2.91 16.20
N GLU A 62 -10.57 3.19 15.96
CA GLU A 62 -11.68 2.29 16.29
C GLU A 62 -11.51 0.93 15.59
N ALA A 63 -11.28 0.95 14.28
CA ALA A 63 -11.17 -0.25 13.45
C ALA A 63 -10.00 -1.16 13.88
N LEU A 64 -8.83 -0.57 14.14
CA LEU A 64 -7.62 -1.34 14.40
C LEU A 64 -7.46 -1.73 15.86
N SER A 65 -8.01 -0.99 16.82
CA SER A 65 -8.00 -1.37 18.24
C SER A 65 -8.77 -2.66 18.53
N ALA A 66 -9.71 -3.04 17.66
CA ALA A 66 -10.46 -4.29 17.77
C ALA A 66 -9.68 -5.51 17.24
N ILE A 67 -8.54 -5.31 16.58
CA ILE A 67 -7.73 -6.39 16.00
C ILE A 67 -6.61 -6.76 16.98
N PRO A 68 -6.60 -8.00 17.50
CA PRO A 68 -5.55 -8.41 18.43
C PRO A 68 -4.22 -8.65 17.69
N ASP A 69 -3.12 -8.30 18.34
CA ASP A 69 -1.76 -8.77 18.02
C ASP A 69 -1.37 -8.70 16.54
N VAL A 70 -1.53 -7.53 15.90
CA VAL A 70 -1.14 -7.34 14.49
C VAL A 70 0.34 -7.67 14.28
N ASP A 71 0.64 -8.63 13.40
CA ASP A 71 2.01 -9.01 13.03
C ASP A 71 2.51 -8.26 11.79
N VAL A 72 1.62 -8.04 10.83
CA VAL A 72 1.93 -7.35 9.56
C VAL A 72 0.88 -6.29 9.27
N LEU A 73 1.32 -5.05 9.03
CA LEU A 73 0.50 -3.97 8.50
C LEU A 73 0.94 -3.64 7.07
N ILE A 74 0.01 -3.66 6.12
CA ILE A 74 0.22 -3.26 4.73
C ILE A 74 -0.59 -2.00 4.44
N ASN A 75 0.08 -0.86 4.36
CA ASN A 75 -0.50 0.42 3.97
C ASN A 75 -0.57 0.50 2.44
N ASN A 76 -1.69 0.02 1.87
CA ASN A 76 -1.92 -0.03 0.44
C ASN A 76 -3.01 0.95 -0.04
N ALA A 77 -3.90 1.42 0.83
CA ALA A 77 -4.95 2.35 0.44
C ALA A 77 -4.38 3.56 -0.31
N GLY A 78 -5.03 3.94 -1.41
CA GLY A 78 -4.58 5.04 -2.25
C GLY A 78 -5.60 5.42 -3.31
N ILE A 79 -5.46 6.65 -3.79
CA ILE A 79 -6.24 7.24 -4.87
C ILE A 79 -5.31 7.83 -5.92
N ALA A 80 -5.71 7.80 -7.19
CA ALA A 80 -5.01 8.50 -8.26
C ALA A 80 -5.64 9.88 -8.52
N HIS A 81 -4.83 10.82 -8.98
CA HIS A 81 -5.30 12.10 -9.47
C HIS A 81 -4.35 12.60 -10.56
N TYR A 82 -4.88 12.80 -11.73
CA TYR A 82 -4.13 13.26 -12.91
C TYR A 82 -4.51 14.70 -13.22
N ALA A 83 -3.59 15.63 -13.02
CA ALA A 83 -3.76 17.04 -13.34
C ALA A 83 -2.42 17.78 -13.43
N LEU A 84 -2.34 18.81 -14.25
CA LEU A 84 -1.22 19.75 -14.23
C LEU A 84 -1.20 20.50 -12.90
N ILE A 85 -0.02 20.91 -12.44
CA ILE A 85 0.15 21.55 -11.12
C ILE A 85 -0.76 22.78 -10.92
N ASN A 86 -0.99 23.55 -11.97
CA ASN A 86 -1.86 24.74 -11.92
C ASN A 86 -3.37 24.41 -11.94
N GLN A 87 -3.74 23.16 -12.08
CA GLN A 87 -5.12 22.67 -12.06
C GLN A 87 -5.46 21.93 -10.77
N ILE A 88 -4.46 21.59 -9.96
CA ILE A 88 -4.66 20.89 -8.68
C ILE A 88 -5.18 21.91 -7.66
N THR A 89 -6.37 21.67 -7.11
CA THR A 89 -6.87 22.50 -6.01
C THR A 89 -6.25 22.11 -4.68
N PRO A 90 -6.22 23.03 -3.68
CA PRO A 90 -5.76 22.69 -2.34
C PRO A 90 -6.50 21.49 -1.72
N GLU A 91 -7.81 21.36 -1.96
CA GLU A 91 -8.64 20.26 -1.45
C GLU A 91 -8.21 18.92 -2.06
N GLN A 92 -7.94 18.89 -3.37
CA GLN A 92 -7.44 17.68 -4.06
C GLN A 92 -6.06 17.29 -3.55
N TRP A 93 -5.16 18.27 -3.39
CA TRP A 93 -3.85 18.07 -2.79
C TRP A 93 -3.97 17.45 -1.39
N HIS A 94 -4.75 18.10 -0.50
CA HIS A 94 -4.93 17.62 0.87
C HIS A 94 -5.58 16.23 0.92
N ARG A 95 -6.56 15.95 0.03
CA ARG A 95 -7.18 14.60 0.00
C ARG A 95 -6.19 13.50 -0.38
N ILE A 96 -5.27 13.76 -1.33
CA ILE A 96 -4.22 12.81 -1.68
C ILE A 96 -3.31 12.55 -0.48
N PHE A 97 -2.85 13.59 0.19
CA PHE A 97 -2.00 13.43 1.38
C PHE A 97 -2.75 12.74 2.51
N ALA A 98 -3.99 13.11 2.78
CA ALA A 98 -4.81 12.51 3.83
C ALA A 98 -4.97 10.99 3.64
N VAL A 99 -5.19 10.53 2.39
CA VAL A 99 -5.34 9.09 2.13
C VAL A 99 -4.00 8.36 2.17
N HIS A 100 -2.97 8.90 1.51
CA HIS A 100 -1.71 8.19 1.32
C HIS A 100 -0.77 8.30 2.52
N VAL A 101 -0.62 9.49 3.07
CA VAL A 101 0.39 9.80 4.09
C VAL A 101 -0.22 9.73 5.49
N ASP A 102 -1.28 10.53 5.72
CA ASP A 102 -1.91 10.57 7.04
C ASP A 102 -2.57 9.22 7.36
N GLY A 103 -3.23 8.59 6.38
CA GLY A 103 -3.82 7.27 6.55
C GLY A 103 -2.80 6.19 6.93
N ALA A 104 -1.63 6.17 6.29
CA ALA A 104 -0.55 5.27 6.68
C ALA A 104 -0.04 5.58 8.09
N PHE A 105 0.15 6.85 8.41
CA PHE A 105 0.57 7.31 9.74
C PHE A 105 -0.44 6.89 10.83
N TYR A 106 -1.74 7.09 10.62
CA TYR A 106 -2.78 6.68 11.58
C TYR A 106 -2.80 5.17 11.78
N CYS A 107 -2.72 4.38 10.70
CA CYS A 107 -2.68 2.93 10.79
C CYS A 107 -1.44 2.45 11.55
N ILE A 108 -0.27 3.01 11.29
CA ILE A 108 0.97 2.70 12.00
C ILE A 108 0.81 3.00 13.48
N ARG A 109 0.35 4.19 13.85
CA ARG A 109 0.13 4.58 15.25
C ARG A 109 -0.83 3.64 15.98
N ALA A 110 -1.89 3.20 15.31
CA ALA A 110 -2.89 2.33 15.91
C ALA A 110 -2.35 0.92 16.22
N VAL A 111 -1.48 0.36 15.37
CA VAL A 111 -0.93 -1.01 15.59
C VAL A 111 0.37 -1.02 16.39
N LEU A 112 1.08 0.11 16.45
CA LEU A 112 2.41 0.20 17.04
C LEU A 112 2.48 -0.23 18.50
N PRO A 113 1.54 0.12 19.41
CA PRO A 113 1.59 -0.31 20.80
C PRO A 113 1.66 -1.84 20.97
N SER A 114 0.88 -2.58 20.17
CA SER A 114 0.89 -4.05 20.17
C SER A 114 2.21 -4.61 19.63
N MET A 115 2.76 -4.03 18.55
CA MET A 115 4.04 -4.45 17.99
C MET A 115 5.20 -4.19 18.98
N LEU A 116 5.21 -3.03 19.66
CA LEU A 116 6.20 -2.68 20.67
C LEU A 116 6.15 -3.63 21.87
N ALA A 117 4.95 -3.97 22.36
CA ALA A 117 4.77 -4.92 23.46
C ALA A 117 5.32 -6.31 23.11
N LYS A 118 5.19 -6.74 21.86
CA LYS A 118 5.71 -8.02 21.37
C LYS A 118 7.19 -7.99 20.97
N GLN A 119 7.79 -6.81 20.85
CA GLN A 119 9.12 -6.60 20.28
C GLN A 119 9.25 -7.28 18.89
N ARG A 120 8.17 -7.24 18.11
CA ARG A 120 8.07 -7.87 16.79
C ARG A 120 6.96 -7.24 15.97
N GLY A 121 7.25 -6.96 14.70
CA GLY A 121 6.27 -6.46 13.75
C GLY A 121 6.85 -6.27 12.35
N CYS A 122 5.98 -6.14 11.37
CA CYS A 122 6.36 -5.78 10.02
C CYS A 122 5.38 -4.76 9.45
N ILE A 123 5.89 -3.64 8.94
CA ILE A 123 5.12 -2.60 8.26
C ILE A 123 5.59 -2.53 6.82
N ILE A 124 4.65 -2.58 5.88
CA ILE A 124 4.93 -2.50 4.44
C ILE A 124 4.11 -1.35 3.86
N ASN A 125 4.79 -0.33 3.36
CA ASN A 125 4.15 0.80 2.70
C ASN A 125 4.13 0.59 1.18
N VAL A 126 2.96 0.75 0.56
CA VAL A 126 2.84 0.70 -0.90
C VAL A 126 3.04 2.10 -1.46
N SER A 127 4.25 2.35 -1.94
CA SER A 127 4.63 3.58 -2.63
C SER A 127 4.31 3.47 -4.14
N SER A 128 5.18 3.93 -4.98
CA SER A 128 5.13 3.87 -6.46
C SER A 128 6.52 4.15 -7.02
N MET A 129 6.80 3.72 -8.23
CA MET A 129 7.95 4.20 -8.99
C MET A 129 7.92 5.74 -9.14
N TRP A 130 6.73 6.34 -9.22
CA TRP A 130 6.57 7.79 -9.27
C TRP A 130 6.92 8.50 -7.96
N GLY A 131 6.94 7.79 -6.84
CA GLY A 131 7.50 8.28 -5.59
C GLY A 131 9.03 8.33 -5.59
N GLN A 132 9.68 7.57 -6.49
CA GLN A 132 11.14 7.55 -6.64
C GLN A 132 11.63 8.63 -7.62
N VAL A 133 10.96 8.79 -8.77
CA VAL A 133 11.45 9.64 -9.87
C VAL A 133 10.50 10.79 -10.24
N GLY A 134 9.26 10.76 -9.74
CA GLY A 134 8.22 11.72 -10.13
C GLY A 134 7.60 11.41 -11.50
N ALA A 135 6.41 11.99 -11.75
CA ALA A 135 5.77 11.92 -13.06
C ALA A 135 5.02 13.22 -13.38
N SER A 136 5.00 13.57 -14.67
CA SER A 136 4.19 14.68 -15.18
C SER A 136 2.70 14.38 -14.94
N CYS A 137 1.91 15.42 -14.65
CA CYS A 137 0.49 15.33 -14.30
C CYS A 137 0.16 14.56 -13.02
N GLU A 138 1.16 14.10 -12.28
CA GLU A 138 1.00 13.36 -11.01
C GLU A 138 1.78 13.99 -9.85
N VAL A 139 1.93 15.30 -9.82
CA VAL A 139 2.78 15.99 -8.83
C VAL A 139 2.35 15.69 -7.39
N ALA A 140 1.05 15.78 -7.07
CA ALA A 140 0.54 15.51 -5.73
C ALA A 140 0.70 14.03 -5.34
N TYR A 141 0.43 13.12 -6.27
CA TYR A 141 0.61 11.68 -6.08
C TYR A 141 2.07 11.32 -5.87
N SER A 142 2.96 11.80 -6.74
CA SER A 142 4.41 11.58 -6.63
C SER A 142 4.96 12.10 -5.31
N ALA A 143 4.56 13.30 -4.88
CA ALA A 143 4.94 13.88 -3.61
C ALA A 143 4.49 13.02 -2.42
N ALA A 144 3.22 12.58 -2.40
CA ALA A 144 2.69 11.72 -1.35
C ALA A 144 3.40 10.35 -1.32
N LYS A 145 3.67 9.75 -2.49
CA LYS A 145 4.39 8.47 -2.59
C LYS A 145 5.87 8.61 -2.21
N GLY A 146 6.50 9.75 -2.51
CA GLY A 146 7.84 10.09 -2.02
C GLY A 146 7.89 10.26 -0.50
N ALA A 147 6.86 10.88 0.10
CA ALA A 147 6.73 11.00 1.55
C ALA A 147 6.68 9.62 2.24
N LEU A 148 5.98 8.63 1.66
CA LEU A 148 5.96 7.25 2.16
C LEU A 148 7.35 6.60 2.14
N LEU A 149 8.19 6.89 1.14
CA LEU A 149 9.55 6.38 1.06
C LEU A 149 10.43 6.96 2.18
N ALA A 150 10.33 8.25 2.43
CA ALA A 150 11.03 8.91 3.52
C ALA A 150 10.56 8.40 4.89
N MET A 151 9.25 8.29 5.10
CA MET A 151 8.64 7.74 6.32
C MET A 151 9.09 6.29 6.57
N THR A 152 9.17 5.46 5.53
CA THR A 152 9.66 4.08 5.62
C THR A 152 11.09 4.02 6.18
N LYS A 153 11.98 4.84 5.65
CA LYS A 153 13.39 4.88 6.08
C LYS A 153 13.53 5.38 7.52
N ALA A 154 12.81 6.43 7.87
CA ALA A 154 12.83 7.00 9.23
C ALA A 154 12.32 6.00 10.27
N LEU A 155 11.16 5.39 10.01
CA LEU A 155 10.57 4.39 10.90
C LEU A 155 11.42 3.12 11.03
N ALA A 156 12.11 2.72 9.97
CA ALA A 156 13.02 1.57 10.04
C ALA A 156 14.17 1.80 11.02
N GLN A 157 14.72 3.02 11.06
CA GLN A 157 15.75 3.40 12.04
C GLN A 157 15.19 3.49 13.46
N GLU A 158 14.02 4.09 13.61
CA GLU A 158 13.39 4.31 14.92
C GLU A 158 12.90 3.02 15.57
N LEU A 159 12.26 2.14 14.79
CA LEU A 159 11.59 0.94 15.29
C LEU A 159 12.44 -0.33 15.23
N GLY A 160 13.54 -0.30 14.48
CA GLY A 160 14.46 -1.43 14.35
C GLY A 160 14.98 -1.98 15.68
N PRO A 161 15.41 -1.12 16.65
CA PRO A 161 15.82 -1.57 17.98
C PRO A 161 14.72 -2.34 18.75
N SER A 162 13.45 -2.12 18.40
CA SER A 162 12.30 -2.84 18.99
C SER A 162 11.88 -4.07 18.17
N GLY A 163 12.70 -4.55 17.24
CA GLY A 163 12.41 -5.74 16.44
C GLY A 163 11.30 -5.53 15.40
N ILE A 164 10.93 -4.29 15.08
CA ILE A 164 9.89 -3.96 14.10
C ILE A 164 10.57 -3.55 12.79
N ARG A 165 10.24 -4.24 11.71
CA ARG A 165 10.78 -3.96 10.37
C ARG A 165 9.81 -3.07 9.59
N VAL A 166 10.35 -2.10 8.86
CA VAL A 166 9.55 -1.20 8.02
C VAL A 166 10.17 -1.15 6.64
N ASN A 167 9.42 -1.54 5.61
CA ASN A 167 9.85 -1.54 4.23
C ASN A 167 8.78 -0.93 3.32
N ALA A 168 9.13 -0.64 2.08
CA ALA A 168 8.18 -0.23 1.06
C ALA A 168 8.31 -1.11 -0.19
N VAL A 169 7.19 -1.29 -0.90
CA VAL A 169 7.19 -1.69 -2.31
C VAL A 169 6.96 -0.47 -3.17
N ALA A 170 7.63 -0.40 -4.33
CA ALA A 170 7.45 0.65 -5.32
C ALA A 170 6.98 0.04 -6.65
N PRO A 171 5.64 -0.19 -6.80
CA PRO A 171 5.09 -0.74 -8.02
C PRO A 171 5.30 0.18 -9.23
N GLY A 172 5.47 -0.41 -10.40
CA GLY A 172 5.34 0.24 -11.69
C GLY A 172 3.88 0.35 -12.13
N VAL A 173 3.65 0.28 -13.44
CA VAL A 173 2.28 0.25 -14.00
C VAL A 173 1.70 -1.14 -13.79
N ILE A 174 0.67 -1.24 -12.95
CA ILE A 174 0.01 -2.48 -12.56
C ILE A 174 -1.41 -2.51 -13.13
N GLN A 175 -1.79 -3.59 -13.79
CA GLN A 175 -3.13 -3.80 -14.35
C GLN A 175 -4.19 -3.86 -13.24
N THR A 176 -4.80 -2.71 -12.96
CA THR A 176 -5.84 -2.54 -11.94
C THR A 176 -6.91 -1.60 -12.47
N ASP A 177 -8.02 -1.47 -11.75
CA ASP A 177 -9.07 -0.46 -12.05
C ASP A 177 -8.51 0.97 -12.12
N MET A 178 -7.39 1.24 -11.47
CA MET A 178 -6.72 2.55 -11.52
C MET A 178 -6.20 2.87 -12.93
N CYS A 179 -5.87 1.86 -13.72
CA CYS A 179 -5.46 2.01 -15.12
C CYS A 179 -6.64 2.07 -16.09
N ALA A 180 -7.88 1.82 -15.65
CA ALA A 180 -9.06 1.75 -16.53
C ALA A 180 -9.39 3.08 -17.24
N SER A 181 -8.91 4.21 -16.71
CA SER A 181 -9.04 5.54 -17.31
C SER A 181 -7.87 5.95 -18.21
N VAL A 182 -6.83 5.12 -18.29
CA VAL A 182 -5.66 5.37 -19.14
C VAL A 182 -5.95 4.83 -20.55
N ALA A 183 -5.67 5.64 -21.57
CA ALA A 183 -5.90 5.23 -22.95
C ALA A 183 -5.01 4.03 -23.34
N GLU A 184 -5.50 3.17 -24.21
CA GLU A 184 -4.85 1.89 -24.56
C GLU A 184 -3.49 2.09 -25.23
N ASP A 185 -3.34 3.12 -26.07
CA ASP A 185 -2.07 3.51 -26.69
C ASP A 185 -1.02 3.94 -25.66
N VAL A 186 -1.44 4.67 -24.61
CA VAL A 186 -0.55 5.04 -23.48
C VAL A 186 -0.13 3.81 -22.68
N LEU A 187 -1.04 2.87 -22.44
CA LEU A 187 -0.71 1.61 -21.76
C LEU A 187 0.26 0.76 -22.57
N GLU A 188 0.09 0.74 -23.89
CA GLU A 188 1.02 0.04 -24.80
C GLU A 188 2.41 0.70 -24.80
N ASP A 189 2.49 2.02 -24.84
CA ASP A 189 3.75 2.75 -24.71
C ASP A 189 4.46 2.44 -23.37
N LEU A 190 3.72 2.43 -22.28
CA LEU A 190 4.25 2.07 -20.96
C LEU A 190 4.72 0.62 -20.90
N ARG A 191 4.02 -0.30 -21.58
CA ARG A 191 4.42 -1.70 -21.72
C ARG A 191 5.76 -1.81 -22.46
N GLN A 192 5.90 -1.11 -23.58
CA GLN A 192 7.12 -1.11 -24.40
C GLN A 192 8.33 -0.49 -23.68
N GLN A 193 8.09 0.52 -22.84
CA GLN A 193 9.11 1.13 -21.98
C GLN A 193 9.51 0.23 -20.79
N THR A 194 8.73 -0.82 -20.51
CA THR A 194 9.04 -1.74 -19.42
C THR A 194 9.98 -2.83 -19.93
N PRO A 195 11.21 -2.99 -19.43
CA PRO A 195 12.18 -3.96 -19.92
C PRO A 195 11.69 -5.42 -19.97
N ILE A 196 10.78 -5.82 -19.05
CA ILE A 196 10.15 -7.15 -19.07
C ILE A 196 9.03 -7.25 -20.14
N GLU A 197 8.77 -6.19 -20.91
CA GLU A 197 7.80 -6.11 -22.01
C GLU A 197 6.36 -6.50 -21.64
N ARG A 198 5.97 -6.31 -20.39
CA ARG A 198 4.59 -6.43 -19.91
C ARG A 198 4.30 -5.44 -18.79
N LEU A 199 3.03 -5.14 -18.61
CA LEU A 199 2.57 -4.47 -17.39
C LEU A 199 2.60 -5.46 -16.23
N GLY A 200 2.78 -4.93 -15.02
CA GLY A 200 2.71 -5.74 -13.81
C GLY A 200 1.28 -6.18 -13.50
N THR A 201 1.16 -7.27 -12.73
CA THR A 201 -0.11 -7.73 -12.18
C THR A 201 -0.19 -7.40 -10.68
N PRO A 202 -1.39 -7.32 -10.10
CA PRO A 202 -1.55 -7.20 -8.65
C PRO A 202 -0.81 -8.30 -7.87
N GLU A 203 -0.73 -9.51 -8.44
CA GLU A 203 -0.05 -10.66 -7.87
C GLU A 203 1.46 -10.48 -7.81
N ASP A 204 2.09 -9.83 -8.80
CA ASP A 204 3.52 -9.51 -8.78
C ASP A 204 3.86 -8.67 -7.53
N VAL A 205 3.01 -7.69 -7.22
CA VAL A 205 3.20 -6.81 -6.05
C VAL A 205 2.90 -7.54 -4.74
N ALA A 206 1.85 -8.36 -4.71
CA ALA A 206 1.50 -9.14 -3.52
C ALA A 206 2.60 -10.13 -3.13
N GLN A 207 3.27 -10.76 -4.10
CA GLN A 207 4.41 -11.64 -3.86
C GLN A 207 5.59 -10.88 -3.22
N ALA A 208 5.89 -9.68 -3.67
CA ALA A 208 6.92 -8.83 -3.07
C ALA A 208 6.58 -8.45 -1.61
N MET A 209 5.29 -8.16 -1.34
CA MET A 209 4.83 -7.91 0.04
C MET A 209 5.00 -9.14 0.93
N ALA A 210 4.65 -10.34 0.43
CA ALA A 210 4.82 -11.58 1.18
C ALA A 210 6.30 -11.87 1.47
N TYR A 211 7.19 -11.65 0.49
CA TYR A 211 8.63 -11.73 0.72
C TYR A 211 9.09 -10.79 1.83
N LEU A 212 8.69 -9.52 1.80
CA LEU A 212 9.07 -8.53 2.82
C LEU A 212 8.49 -8.88 4.21
N ALA A 213 7.30 -9.49 4.25
CA ALA A 213 6.71 -9.95 5.50
C ALA A 213 7.57 -11.03 6.18
N ASP A 214 8.18 -11.92 5.39
CA ASP A 214 8.99 -13.05 5.87
C ASP A 214 10.50 -12.73 6.03
N ALA A 215 11.01 -11.74 5.30
CA ALA A 215 12.44 -11.42 5.24
C ALA A 215 12.95 -10.79 6.56
N ALA A 216 13.34 -11.61 7.51
CA ALA A 216 13.67 -11.20 8.89
C ALA A 216 14.83 -10.20 9.00
N PHE A 217 15.74 -10.15 8.03
CA PHE A 217 16.91 -9.25 8.04
C PHE A 217 16.81 -8.13 7.01
N VAL A 218 15.57 -7.76 6.61
CA VAL A 218 15.32 -6.69 5.64
C VAL A 218 14.47 -5.60 6.31
N THR A 219 15.03 -4.41 6.46
CA THR A 219 14.34 -3.21 6.95
C THR A 219 14.87 -1.95 6.28
N GLY A 220 14.07 -0.91 6.18
CA GLY A 220 14.41 0.38 5.54
C GLY A 220 14.51 0.32 4.02
N GLN A 221 14.16 -0.80 3.39
CA GLN A 221 14.32 -1.00 1.98
C GLN A 221 13.08 -0.58 1.18
N ILE A 222 13.36 -0.10 -0.03
CA ILE A 222 12.35 0.16 -1.05
C ILE A 222 12.54 -0.89 -2.14
N LEU A 223 11.61 -1.82 -2.27
CA LEU A 223 11.66 -2.88 -3.26
C LEU A 223 10.88 -2.46 -4.52
N PRO A 224 11.56 -2.12 -5.63
CA PRO A 224 10.90 -1.84 -6.90
C PRO A 224 10.22 -3.11 -7.45
N VAL A 225 8.95 -2.97 -7.85
CA VAL A 225 8.17 -4.03 -8.52
C VAL A 225 7.61 -3.42 -9.80
N ASN A 226 8.50 -3.08 -10.73
CA ASN A 226 8.19 -2.22 -11.88
C ASN A 226 8.70 -2.78 -13.22
N GLY A 227 9.12 -4.04 -13.27
CA GLY A 227 9.58 -4.67 -14.49
C GLY A 227 10.86 -4.06 -15.09
N GLY A 228 11.63 -3.29 -14.29
CA GLY A 228 12.82 -2.58 -14.73
C GLY A 228 12.54 -1.19 -15.32
N PHE A 229 11.31 -0.70 -15.26
CA PHE A 229 10.93 0.64 -15.77
C PHE A 229 11.75 1.75 -15.10
N VAL A 230 11.97 1.65 -13.80
CA VAL A 230 12.86 2.52 -13.03
C VAL A 230 13.92 1.66 -12.35
N ILE A 231 15.19 1.96 -12.61
CA ILE A 231 16.35 1.34 -11.97
C ILE A 231 17.05 2.44 -11.18
N THR A 232 17.09 2.32 -9.85
CA THR A 232 17.70 3.32 -8.91
C THR A 232 18.75 2.65 -8.02
#